data_d60ae3736ba6777a0ca02dbde355ad76
#
_entry.id   d60ae3736ba6777a0ca02dbde355ad76
#
_cell.length_a   1.000
_cell.length_b   1.000
_cell.length_c   1.000
_cell.angle_alpha   90.00
_cell.angle_beta   90.00
_cell.angle_gamma   90.00
#
_symmetry.space_group_name_H-M   'P 1'
#
loop_
_entity.id
_entity.type
_entity.pdbx_description
1 polymer ?
#
loop_
_entity_poly.entity_id
_entity_poly.type
_entity_poly.pdbx_seq_one_letter_code
_entity_poly.pdbx_strand_id
1 'polypeptide(L)'
;MDEDPPRLRVLIADQNQGRIAEIAGVISGLGHTVVARLLDVSEIAEATDREAPDVAIVGLDGEPEQTHALDLISAIVKQAACPVIADIDADDDSFIEKAARRGIFAYVRHGEQPEMEHAIDIVLGRYAEFTRLHGALRTGAIIEQAKGILMERHGISPDEAFAELRGRARNTHQSVFEVAQAVTVSYPLFKPRPIEPD
;
A
#
# COMPACT_ATOMS: atom_id res chain seq x y z
N MET A 1 14.15 25.16 -15.28
CA MET A 1 13.19 24.30 -16.03
C MET A 1 12.32 23.70 -14.94
N ASP A 2 11.19 24.38 -14.65
CA ASP A 2 10.19 23.83 -13.75
C ASP A 2 9.55 22.64 -14.48
N GLU A 3 9.90 21.42 -14.07
CA GLU A 3 9.13 20.26 -14.47
C GLU A 3 7.75 20.41 -13.83
N ASP A 4 6.71 20.42 -14.66
CA ASP A 4 5.33 20.35 -14.19
C ASP A 4 5.21 19.14 -13.25
N PRO A 5 4.63 19.28 -12.04
CA PRO A 5 4.53 18.18 -11.10
C PRO A 5 3.80 17.00 -11.75
N PRO A 6 4.22 15.77 -11.47
CA PRO A 6 3.64 14.59 -12.11
C PRO A 6 2.14 14.53 -11.85
N ARG A 7 1.36 14.30 -12.90
CA ARG A 7 -0.09 14.15 -12.82
C ARG A 7 -0.45 12.85 -12.12
N LEU A 8 -0.98 12.95 -10.91
CA LEU A 8 -1.33 11.79 -10.08
C LEU A 8 -2.69 11.19 -10.47
N ARG A 9 -2.82 9.90 -10.21
CA ARG A 9 -4.05 9.12 -10.32
C ARG A 9 -4.67 9.02 -8.93
N VAL A 10 -5.81 9.66 -8.72
CA VAL A 10 -6.45 9.79 -7.41
C VAL A 10 -7.72 8.95 -7.35
N LEU A 11 -7.82 8.08 -6.34
CA LEU A 11 -9.04 7.39 -5.96
C LEU A 11 -9.75 8.20 -4.88
N ILE A 12 -11.05 8.41 -5.01
CA ILE A 12 -11.88 9.06 -3.98
C ILE A 12 -12.91 8.05 -3.48
N ALA A 13 -13.02 7.91 -2.16
CA ALA A 13 -13.99 7.04 -1.52
C ALA A 13 -14.76 7.79 -0.43
N ASP A 14 -16.09 7.80 -0.54
CA ASP A 14 -17.01 8.46 0.38
C ASP A 14 -18.43 7.92 0.18
N GLN A 15 -19.28 7.96 1.21
CA GLN A 15 -20.70 7.63 1.05
C GLN A 15 -21.52 8.79 0.46
N ASN A 16 -21.01 10.01 0.54
CA ASN A 16 -21.68 11.21 0.07
C ASN A 16 -21.23 11.60 -1.34
N GLN A 17 -22.11 11.42 -2.34
CA GLN A 17 -21.83 11.80 -3.73
C GLN A 17 -21.50 13.29 -3.91
N GLY A 18 -22.11 14.17 -3.10
CA GLY A 18 -21.85 15.61 -3.16
C GLY A 18 -20.38 15.89 -2.81
N ARG A 19 -19.91 15.30 -1.72
CA ARG A 19 -18.53 15.45 -1.28
C ARG A 19 -17.52 14.82 -2.26
N ILE A 20 -17.82 13.66 -2.82
CA ILE A 20 -17.00 13.10 -3.92
C ILE A 20 -16.85 14.11 -5.05
N ALA A 21 -17.93 14.82 -5.41
CA ALA A 21 -17.88 15.81 -6.48
C ALA A 21 -17.05 17.05 -6.10
N GLU A 22 -17.12 17.50 -4.85
CA GLU A 22 -16.34 18.62 -4.32
C GLU A 22 -14.84 18.27 -4.29
N ILE A 23 -14.46 17.15 -3.69
CA ILE A 23 -13.08 16.67 -3.65
C ILE A 23 -12.55 16.46 -5.09
N ALA A 24 -13.35 15.89 -5.99
CA ALA A 24 -12.97 15.70 -7.38
C ALA A 24 -12.75 17.04 -8.11
N GLY A 25 -13.50 18.07 -7.76
CA GLY A 25 -13.29 19.44 -8.26
C GLY A 25 -11.93 20.01 -7.83
N VAL A 26 -11.61 19.87 -6.53
CA VAL A 26 -10.32 20.30 -5.96
C VAL A 26 -9.15 19.56 -6.65
N ILE A 27 -9.21 18.23 -6.71
CA ILE A 27 -8.16 17.40 -7.31
C ILE A 27 -7.95 17.73 -8.79
N SER A 28 -9.03 17.95 -9.54
CA SER A 28 -8.94 18.35 -10.96
C SER A 28 -8.36 19.75 -11.11
N GLY A 29 -8.69 20.67 -10.18
CA GLY A 29 -8.12 22.02 -10.14
C GLY A 29 -6.61 22.04 -9.90
N LEU A 30 -6.09 21.07 -9.15
CA LEU A 30 -4.65 20.82 -8.93
C LEU A 30 -3.96 20.14 -10.13
N GLY A 31 -4.67 19.81 -11.18
CA GLY A 31 -4.11 19.17 -12.37
C GLY A 31 -3.99 17.66 -12.28
N HIS A 32 -4.50 17.01 -11.22
CA HIS A 32 -4.49 15.56 -11.06
C HIS A 32 -5.70 14.87 -11.71
N THR A 33 -5.66 13.55 -11.84
CA THR A 33 -6.73 12.77 -12.50
C THR A 33 -7.47 11.91 -11.49
N VAL A 34 -8.79 12.13 -11.35
CA VAL A 34 -9.65 11.23 -10.56
C VAL A 34 -9.93 9.98 -11.38
N VAL A 35 -9.44 8.83 -10.92
CA VAL A 35 -9.52 7.54 -11.65
C VAL A 35 -10.64 6.65 -11.12
N ALA A 36 -11.05 6.81 -9.86
CA ALA A 36 -12.18 6.08 -9.27
C ALA A 36 -12.92 6.96 -8.26
N ARG A 37 -14.24 6.74 -8.18
CA ARG A 37 -15.15 7.37 -7.21
C ARG A 37 -16.00 6.28 -6.60
N LEU A 38 -15.75 5.94 -5.33
CA LEU A 38 -16.32 4.78 -4.68
C LEU A 38 -17.27 5.19 -3.56
N LEU A 39 -18.41 4.53 -3.51
CA LEU A 39 -19.42 4.73 -2.45
C LEU A 39 -19.41 3.57 -1.44
N ASP A 40 -18.83 2.42 -1.81
CA ASP A 40 -18.88 1.20 -1.01
C ASP A 40 -17.52 0.48 -0.93
N VAL A 41 -17.28 -0.18 0.21
CA VAL A 41 -16.07 -0.97 0.48
C VAL A 41 -15.89 -2.11 -0.53
N SER A 42 -16.99 -2.69 -1.02
CA SER A 42 -16.94 -3.83 -1.95
C SER A 42 -16.32 -3.50 -3.30
N GLU A 43 -16.33 -2.23 -3.70
CA GLU A 43 -15.78 -1.77 -4.98
C GLU A 43 -14.27 -1.53 -4.95
N ILE A 44 -13.69 -1.42 -3.74
CA ILE A 44 -12.28 -1.02 -3.57
C ILE A 44 -11.31 -1.96 -4.26
N ALA A 45 -11.51 -3.28 -4.08
CA ALA A 45 -10.60 -4.28 -4.63
C ALA A 45 -10.49 -4.16 -6.15
N GLU A 46 -11.63 -4.17 -6.83
CA GLU A 46 -11.69 -4.10 -8.29
C GLU A 46 -11.18 -2.76 -8.82
N ALA A 47 -11.58 -1.65 -8.17
CA ALA A 47 -11.14 -0.32 -8.58
C ALA A 47 -9.63 -0.15 -8.41
N THR A 48 -9.06 -0.66 -7.33
CA THR A 48 -7.62 -0.55 -7.05
C THR A 48 -6.80 -1.36 -8.03
N ASP A 49 -7.20 -2.60 -8.31
CA ASP A 49 -6.49 -3.47 -9.26
C ASP A 49 -6.55 -2.91 -10.69
N ARG A 50 -7.70 -2.35 -11.07
CA ARG A 50 -7.90 -1.80 -12.41
C ARG A 50 -7.21 -0.46 -12.61
N GLU A 51 -7.29 0.41 -11.62
CA GLU A 51 -6.89 1.82 -11.78
C GLU A 51 -5.48 2.11 -11.24
N ALA A 52 -4.92 1.26 -10.38
CA ALA A 52 -3.60 1.46 -9.76
C ALA A 52 -3.38 2.92 -9.30
N PRO A 53 -4.14 3.43 -8.31
CA PRO A 53 -4.06 4.82 -7.88
C PRO A 53 -2.74 5.13 -7.18
N ASP A 54 -2.25 6.37 -7.37
CA ASP A 54 -1.06 6.88 -6.66
C ASP A 54 -1.38 7.32 -5.24
N VAL A 55 -2.62 7.79 -5.00
CA VAL A 55 -3.13 8.23 -3.70
C VAL A 55 -4.62 8.01 -3.60
N ALA A 56 -5.12 7.69 -2.41
CA ALA A 56 -6.54 7.61 -2.12
C ALA A 56 -6.95 8.72 -1.14
N ILE A 57 -8.10 9.34 -1.38
CA ILE A 57 -8.73 10.31 -0.49
C ILE A 57 -10.03 9.67 0.02
N VAL A 58 -10.19 9.61 1.34
CA VAL A 58 -11.39 9.08 1.98
C VAL A 58 -12.08 10.21 2.73
N GLY A 59 -13.27 10.57 2.27
CA GLY A 59 -14.11 11.55 2.94
C GLY A 59 -14.78 10.96 4.19
N LEU A 60 -14.90 11.77 5.23
CA LEU A 60 -15.36 11.36 6.54
C LEU A 60 -16.35 12.37 7.10
N ASP A 61 -17.61 11.94 7.26
CA ASP A 61 -18.61 12.68 8.02
C ASP A 61 -18.71 12.16 9.46
N GLY A 62 -19.37 12.94 10.31
CA GLY A 62 -19.67 12.57 11.69
C GLY A 62 -20.46 11.26 11.83
N GLU A 63 -20.73 10.85 13.09
CA GLU A 63 -21.55 9.66 13.37
C GLU A 63 -22.91 9.69 12.62
N PRO A 64 -23.39 8.59 12.03
CA PRO A 64 -22.95 7.19 12.18
C PRO A 64 -21.95 6.68 11.12
N GLU A 65 -21.48 7.53 10.23
CA GLU A 65 -20.69 7.14 9.03
C GLU A 65 -19.23 6.81 9.34
N GLN A 66 -18.74 7.14 10.54
CA GLN A 66 -17.36 6.91 10.98
C GLN A 66 -16.91 5.43 10.84
N THR A 67 -17.80 4.47 11.14
CA THR A 67 -17.46 3.05 11.05
C THR A 67 -17.18 2.63 9.61
N HIS A 68 -18.05 3.08 8.69
CA HIS A 68 -17.89 2.78 7.27
C HIS A 68 -16.60 3.39 6.70
N ALA A 69 -16.33 4.64 7.04
CA ALA A 69 -15.11 5.32 6.63
C ALA A 69 -13.84 4.62 7.13
N LEU A 70 -13.83 4.14 8.37
CA LEU A 70 -12.72 3.34 8.91
C LEU A 70 -12.57 2.00 8.18
N ASP A 71 -13.65 1.40 7.71
CA ASP A 71 -13.63 0.17 6.92
C ASP A 71 -13.10 0.44 5.50
N LEU A 72 -13.49 1.56 4.87
CA LEU A 72 -12.93 2.04 3.60
C LEU A 72 -11.40 2.23 3.71
N ILE A 73 -10.94 2.96 4.74
CA ILE A 73 -9.49 3.15 4.99
C ILE A 73 -8.79 1.79 5.10
N SER A 74 -9.34 0.88 5.93
CA SER A 74 -8.74 -0.43 6.15
C SER A 74 -8.66 -1.27 4.88
N ALA A 75 -9.68 -1.22 4.03
CA ALA A 75 -9.72 -1.93 2.76
C ALA A 75 -8.70 -1.35 1.78
N ILE A 76 -8.64 -0.02 1.64
CA ILE A 76 -7.67 0.64 0.75
C ILE A 76 -6.24 0.36 1.19
N VAL A 77 -5.91 0.53 2.48
CA VAL A 77 -4.56 0.26 3.00
C VAL A 77 -4.12 -1.18 2.76
N LYS A 78 -5.05 -2.14 2.86
CA LYS A 78 -4.73 -3.56 2.61
C LYS A 78 -4.53 -3.90 1.15
N GLN A 79 -5.28 -3.27 0.25
CA GLN A 79 -5.34 -3.66 -1.16
C GLN A 79 -4.56 -2.73 -2.09
N ALA A 80 -4.64 -1.42 -1.84
CA ALA A 80 -4.23 -0.42 -2.82
C ALA A 80 -2.73 -0.19 -2.89
N ALA A 81 -1.94 -0.62 -1.93
CA ALA A 81 -0.52 -0.28 -1.85
C ALA A 81 -0.24 1.23 -2.15
N CYS A 82 -1.21 2.11 -1.91
CA CYS A 82 -1.09 3.55 -2.04
C CYS A 82 -1.42 4.24 -0.71
N PRO A 83 -0.89 5.46 -0.48
CA PRO A 83 -1.17 6.21 0.72
C PRO A 83 -2.62 6.71 0.76
N VAL A 84 -3.17 6.83 1.98
CA VAL A 84 -4.52 7.33 2.21
C VAL A 84 -4.47 8.67 2.93
N ILE A 85 -5.19 9.66 2.39
CA ILE A 85 -5.49 10.95 3.02
C ILE A 85 -6.93 10.91 3.49
N ALA A 86 -7.19 11.27 4.74
CA ALA A 86 -8.54 11.44 5.26
C ALA A 86 -8.99 12.90 5.10
N ASP A 87 -10.15 13.13 4.48
CA ASP A 87 -10.81 14.43 4.42
C ASP A 87 -11.92 14.48 5.47
N ILE A 88 -11.75 15.31 6.50
CA ILE A 88 -12.53 15.26 7.75
C ILE A 88 -13.34 16.55 7.92
N ASP A 89 -14.64 16.41 8.17
CA ASP A 89 -15.54 17.55 8.38
C ASP A 89 -15.51 18.09 9.83
N ALA A 90 -15.12 17.29 10.81
CA ALA A 90 -15.25 17.65 12.22
C ALA A 90 -13.92 17.63 13.00
N ASP A 91 -13.87 18.47 14.06
CA ASP A 91 -12.83 18.44 15.10
C ASP A 91 -13.05 17.25 16.04
N ASP A 92 -12.94 16.02 15.52
CA ASP A 92 -13.01 14.80 16.33
C ASP A 92 -11.64 14.16 16.44
N ASP A 93 -10.88 14.58 17.44
CA ASP A 93 -9.55 14.05 17.73
C ASP A 93 -9.57 12.52 17.97
N SER A 94 -10.67 11.99 18.52
CA SER A 94 -10.81 10.55 18.77
C SER A 94 -10.92 9.76 17.47
N PHE A 95 -11.54 10.36 16.47
CA PHE A 95 -11.69 9.78 15.16
C PHE A 95 -10.36 9.82 14.39
N ILE A 96 -9.65 10.94 14.43
CA ILE A 96 -8.31 11.08 13.84
C ILE A 96 -7.37 9.99 14.38
N GLU A 97 -7.41 9.74 15.71
CA GLU A 97 -6.62 8.67 16.32
C GLU A 97 -6.99 7.26 15.78
N LYS A 98 -8.29 6.99 15.63
CA LYS A 98 -8.78 5.72 15.05
C LYS A 98 -8.34 5.55 13.60
N ALA A 99 -8.45 6.61 12.78
CA ALA A 99 -8.03 6.61 11.39
C ALA A 99 -6.51 6.44 11.24
N ALA A 100 -5.72 7.11 12.10
CA ALA A 100 -4.27 6.94 12.14
C ALA A 100 -3.86 5.49 12.43
N ARG A 101 -4.53 4.83 13.37
CA ARG A 101 -4.31 3.39 13.67
C ARG A 101 -4.68 2.47 12.50
N ARG A 102 -5.54 2.91 11.57
CA ARG A 102 -5.89 2.19 10.34
C ARG A 102 -4.93 2.43 9.18
N GLY A 103 -3.99 3.36 9.34
CA GLY A 103 -2.89 3.57 8.41
C GLY A 103 -3.07 4.71 7.43
N ILE A 104 -3.82 5.77 7.79
CA ILE A 104 -3.79 7.02 7.02
C ILE A 104 -2.42 7.68 7.15
N PHE A 105 -1.99 8.34 6.09
CA PHE A 105 -0.71 9.06 6.05
C PHE A 105 -0.84 10.54 6.41
N ALA A 106 -2.02 11.13 6.15
CA ALA A 106 -2.36 12.49 6.52
C ALA A 106 -3.87 12.64 6.64
N TYR A 107 -4.29 13.77 7.20
CA TYR A 107 -5.67 14.22 7.14
C TYR A 107 -5.71 15.70 6.76
N VAL A 108 -6.80 16.11 6.15
CA VAL A 108 -7.17 17.51 5.89
C VAL A 108 -8.54 17.76 6.50
N ARG A 109 -8.80 19.01 6.88
CA ARG A 109 -10.12 19.44 7.37
C ARG A 109 -10.80 20.21 6.27
N HIS A 110 -11.84 19.63 5.70
CA HIS A 110 -12.60 20.20 4.56
C HIS A 110 -11.67 20.93 3.59
N GLY A 111 -10.87 20.12 2.84
CA GLY A 111 -9.70 20.59 2.16
C GLY A 111 -10.00 21.60 1.07
N GLU A 112 -9.78 22.87 1.39
CA GLU A 112 -9.55 23.86 0.34
C GLU A 112 -8.32 23.45 -0.49
N GLN A 113 -8.26 23.91 -1.73
CA GLN A 113 -7.23 23.52 -2.70
C GLN A 113 -5.80 23.58 -2.17
N PRO A 114 -5.35 24.64 -1.45
CA PRO A 114 -3.97 24.72 -0.93
C PRO A 114 -3.64 23.66 0.15
N GLU A 115 -4.63 23.31 0.98
CA GLU A 115 -4.46 22.32 2.05
C GLU A 115 -4.35 20.90 1.50
N MET A 116 -5.16 20.59 0.49
CA MET A 116 -5.12 19.30 -0.20
C MET A 116 -3.80 19.12 -0.98
N GLU A 117 -3.33 20.14 -1.68
CA GLU A 117 -2.04 20.14 -2.37
C GLU A 117 -0.90 19.82 -1.41
N HIS A 118 -0.85 20.55 -0.29
CA HIS A 118 0.16 20.34 0.76
C HIS A 118 0.11 18.93 1.36
N ALA A 119 -1.09 18.40 1.61
CA ALA A 119 -1.28 17.05 2.13
C ALA A 119 -0.77 16.00 1.12
N ILE A 120 -1.08 16.16 -0.15
CA ILE A 120 -0.60 15.26 -1.22
C ILE A 120 0.92 15.23 -1.27
N ASP A 121 1.58 16.39 -1.30
CA ASP A 121 3.04 16.49 -1.35
C ASP A 121 3.73 15.82 -0.17
N ILE A 122 3.24 16.10 1.05
CA ILE A 122 3.76 15.49 2.28
C ILE A 122 3.57 13.96 2.25
N VAL A 123 2.40 13.52 1.83
CA VAL A 123 2.03 12.09 1.82
C VAL A 123 2.87 11.32 0.82
N LEU A 124 3.06 11.83 -0.38
CA LEU A 124 3.89 11.17 -1.40
C LEU A 124 5.35 11.04 -0.95
N GLY A 125 5.92 12.11 -0.38
CA GLY A 125 7.28 12.06 0.16
C GLY A 125 7.44 11.02 1.26
N ARG A 126 6.53 10.99 2.24
CA ARG A 126 6.54 10.03 3.35
C ARG A 126 6.27 8.59 2.89
N TYR A 127 5.37 8.40 1.95
CA TYR A 127 5.03 7.09 1.44
C TYR A 127 6.16 6.48 0.61
N ALA A 128 6.85 7.28 -0.19
CA ALA A 128 8.04 6.83 -0.92
C ALA A 128 9.14 6.33 0.03
N GLU A 129 9.36 7.03 1.15
CA GLU A 129 10.30 6.58 2.18
C GLU A 129 9.82 5.33 2.91
N PHE A 130 8.54 5.29 3.29
CA PHE A 130 7.91 4.14 3.94
C PHE A 130 8.00 2.88 3.06
N THR A 131 7.65 2.97 1.78
CA THR A 131 7.71 1.83 0.85
C THR A 131 9.14 1.38 0.58
N ARG A 132 10.09 2.30 0.51
CA ARG A 132 11.51 1.98 0.39
C ARG A 132 12.01 1.17 1.59
N LEU A 133 11.67 1.60 2.81
CA LEU A 133 12.07 0.91 4.04
C LEU A 133 11.37 -0.45 4.18
N HIS A 134 10.07 -0.52 3.93
CA HIS A 134 9.31 -1.77 4.00
C HIS A 134 9.66 -2.73 2.85
N GLY A 135 9.93 -2.20 1.68
CA GLY A 135 10.43 -2.98 0.54
C GLY A 135 11.77 -3.62 0.84
N ALA A 136 12.70 -2.88 1.46
CA ALA A 136 13.99 -3.41 1.87
C ALA A 136 13.85 -4.51 2.93
N LEU A 137 12.96 -4.34 3.91
CA LEU A 137 12.67 -5.34 4.94
C LEU A 137 12.03 -6.60 4.35
N ARG A 138 11.05 -6.47 3.46
CA ARG A 138 10.42 -7.62 2.77
C ARG A 138 11.40 -8.35 1.88
N THR A 139 12.23 -7.63 1.14
CA THR A 139 13.28 -8.20 0.30
C THR A 139 14.27 -9.00 1.14
N GLY A 140 14.72 -8.43 2.26
CA GLY A 140 15.59 -9.13 3.20
C GLY A 140 14.95 -10.39 3.76
N ALA A 141 13.70 -10.32 4.23
CA ALA A 141 12.99 -11.48 4.79
C ALA A 141 12.83 -12.63 3.77
N ILE A 142 12.47 -12.33 2.52
CA ILE A 142 12.35 -13.34 1.46
C ILE A 142 13.70 -13.98 1.12
N ILE A 143 14.77 -13.19 1.09
CA ILE A 143 16.12 -13.72 0.86
C ILE A 143 16.54 -14.64 2.02
N GLU A 144 16.33 -14.24 3.27
CA GLU A 144 16.64 -15.08 4.44
C GLU A 144 15.80 -16.36 4.46
N GLN A 145 14.53 -16.31 4.10
CA GLN A 145 13.67 -17.48 3.97
C GLN A 145 14.19 -18.43 2.87
N ALA A 146 14.54 -17.91 1.71
CA ALA A 146 15.12 -18.71 0.62
C ALA A 146 16.44 -19.34 1.02
N LYS A 147 17.31 -18.62 1.74
CA LYS A 147 18.56 -19.17 2.31
C LYS A 147 18.24 -20.34 3.23
N GLY A 148 17.29 -20.20 4.17
CA GLY A 148 16.88 -21.28 5.06
C GLY A 148 16.43 -22.54 4.31
N ILE A 149 15.66 -22.39 3.24
CA ILE A 149 15.23 -23.49 2.37
C ILE A 149 16.43 -24.20 1.70
N LEU A 150 17.37 -23.43 1.16
CA LEU A 150 18.55 -23.98 0.51
C LEU A 150 19.47 -24.70 1.51
N MET A 151 19.65 -24.10 2.70
CA MET A 151 20.42 -24.73 3.79
C MET A 151 19.83 -26.07 4.21
N GLU A 152 18.51 -26.14 4.39
CA GLU A 152 17.82 -27.41 4.75
C GLU A 152 17.94 -28.45 3.63
N ARG A 153 17.78 -28.03 2.38
CA ARG A 153 17.72 -28.94 1.23
C ARG A 153 19.07 -29.45 0.80
N HIS A 154 20.10 -28.61 0.87
CA HIS A 154 21.43 -28.91 0.33
C HIS A 154 22.46 -29.14 1.43
N GLY A 155 22.11 -28.90 2.70
CA GLY A 155 23.05 -29.06 3.82
C GLY A 155 24.21 -28.07 3.80
N ILE A 156 24.00 -26.88 3.27
CA ILE A 156 25.00 -25.83 3.07
C ILE A 156 24.90 -24.72 4.12
N SER A 157 25.97 -23.96 4.27
CA SER A 157 26.00 -22.80 5.18
C SER A 157 25.18 -21.62 4.66
N PRO A 158 24.82 -20.64 5.54
CA PRO A 158 24.11 -19.41 5.11
C PRO A 158 24.83 -18.63 4.02
N ASP A 159 26.16 -18.59 4.06
CA ASP A 159 26.97 -17.87 3.07
C ASP A 159 26.99 -18.58 1.72
N GLU A 160 27.07 -19.91 1.72
CA GLU A 160 26.97 -20.73 0.52
C GLU A 160 25.56 -20.63 -0.11
N ALA A 161 24.50 -20.66 0.70
CA ALA A 161 23.15 -20.48 0.24
C ALA A 161 22.93 -19.10 -0.43
N PHE A 162 23.50 -18.04 0.14
CA PHE A 162 23.47 -16.72 -0.48
C PHE A 162 24.30 -16.63 -1.75
N ALA A 163 25.47 -17.30 -1.79
CA ALA A 163 26.30 -17.37 -2.98
C ALA A 163 25.59 -18.11 -4.13
N GLU A 164 24.82 -19.17 -3.81
CA GLU A 164 24.00 -19.90 -4.79
C GLU A 164 22.88 -19.02 -5.37
N LEU A 165 22.12 -18.28 -4.51
CA LEU A 165 21.12 -17.33 -4.97
C LEU A 165 21.72 -16.28 -5.92
N ARG A 166 22.87 -15.69 -5.55
CA ARG A 166 23.58 -14.72 -6.39
C ARG A 166 24.09 -15.30 -7.70
N GLY A 167 24.60 -16.52 -7.66
CA GLY A 167 25.08 -17.22 -8.85
C GLY A 167 23.94 -17.42 -9.85
N ARG A 168 22.79 -17.88 -9.35
CA ARG A 168 21.60 -18.10 -10.17
C ARG A 168 21.04 -16.79 -10.73
N ALA A 169 20.98 -15.75 -9.92
CA ALA A 169 20.55 -14.42 -10.34
C ALA A 169 21.36 -13.88 -11.53
N ARG A 170 22.68 -14.01 -11.47
CA ARG A 170 23.57 -13.62 -12.58
C ARG A 170 23.33 -14.45 -13.85
N ASN A 171 23.18 -15.77 -13.70
CA ASN A 171 22.98 -16.66 -14.83
C ASN A 171 21.64 -16.50 -15.54
N THR A 172 20.60 -16.05 -14.80
CA THR A 172 19.25 -15.84 -15.33
C THR A 172 18.93 -14.37 -15.64
N HIS A 173 19.88 -13.44 -15.40
CA HIS A 173 19.67 -11.98 -15.54
C HIS A 173 18.50 -11.46 -14.68
N GLN A 174 18.31 -12.06 -13.52
CA GLN A 174 17.29 -11.68 -12.54
C GLN A 174 17.92 -11.04 -11.31
N SER A 175 17.13 -10.35 -10.49
CA SER A 175 17.55 -9.91 -9.17
C SER A 175 17.64 -11.09 -8.20
N VAL A 176 18.46 -10.96 -7.15
CA VAL A 176 18.54 -11.96 -6.07
C VAL A 176 17.18 -12.15 -5.40
N PHE A 177 16.38 -11.08 -5.32
CA PHE A 177 15.04 -11.12 -4.77
C PHE A 177 14.09 -11.99 -5.62
N GLU A 178 14.07 -11.82 -6.94
CA GLU A 178 13.23 -12.63 -7.84
C GLU A 178 13.59 -14.12 -7.75
N VAL A 179 14.87 -14.44 -7.69
CA VAL A 179 15.33 -15.82 -7.50
C VAL A 179 14.91 -16.36 -6.14
N ALA A 180 15.08 -15.57 -5.08
CA ALA A 180 14.64 -15.94 -3.73
C ALA A 180 13.13 -16.17 -3.64
N GLN A 181 12.35 -15.31 -4.28
CA GLN A 181 10.90 -15.46 -4.38
C GLN A 181 10.51 -16.75 -5.12
N ALA A 182 11.16 -17.06 -6.22
CA ALA A 182 10.92 -18.32 -6.94
C ALA A 182 11.25 -19.56 -6.08
N VAL A 183 12.32 -19.51 -5.29
CA VAL A 183 12.66 -20.57 -4.33
C VAL A 183 11.58 -20.75 -3.27
N THR A 184 11.10 -19.64 -2.67
CA THR A 184 10.07 -19.69 -1.61
C THR A 184 8.71 -20.16 -2.13
N VAL A 185 8.30 -19.74 -3.33
CA VAL A 185 7.04 -20.16 -3.96
C VAL A 185 7.06 -21.62 -4.39
N SER A 186 8.20 -22.12 -4.89
CA SER A 186 8.35 -23.51 -5.32
C SER A 186 8.49 -24.50 -4.16
N TYR A 187 8.71 -24.03 -2.93
CA TYR A 187 8.81 -24.88 -1.75
C TYR A 187 7.45 -25.02 -1.07
N PRO A 188 6.82 -26.22 -1.07
CA PRO A 188 5.56 -26.42 -0.38
C PRO A 188 5.76 -26.24 1.12
N LEU A 189 5.13 -25.22 1.70
CA LEU A 189 5.29 -24.74 3.08
C LEU A 189 4.94 -25.77 4.16
N PHE A 190 4.32 -26.90 3.80
CA PHE A 190 3.97 -27.97 4.72
C PHE A 190 3.97 -29.33 4.01
N LYS A 191 5.12 -30.02 3.97
CA LYS A 191 5.06 -31.48 3.97
C LYS A 191 4.90 -31.91 5.44
N PRO A 192 3.79 -32.53 5.84
CA PRO A 192 3.72 -33.14 7.16
C PRO A 192 4.86 -34.16 7.25
N ARG A 193 5.67 -34.04 8.32
CA ARG A 193 6.67 -35.06 8.63
C ARG A 193 5.93 -36.38 8.81
N PRO A 194 6.29 -37.49 8.15
CA PRO A 194 5.72 -38.79 8.44
C PRO A 194 5.91 -39.05 9.93
N ILE A 195 4.83 -39.31 10.64
CA ILE A 195 4.88 -39.82 12.02
C ILE A 195 5.34 -41.28 11.86
N GLU A 196 6.60 -41.56 12.18
CA GLU A 196 7.03 -42.95 12.32
C GLU A 196 6.29 -43.52 13.51
N PRO A 197 5.52 -44.63 13.35
CA PRO A 197 4.92 -45.31 14.48
C PRO A 197 6.01 -46.02 15.30
N ASP A 198 6.00 -45.81 16.64
CA ASP A 198 6.79 -46.57 17.61
C ASP A 198 6.51 -48.06 17.53
#